data_18e398da52374e385503fc580cf6db2a
#
_entry.id   18e398da52374e385503fc580cf6db2a
#
_cell.length_a   1.000
_cell.length_b   1.000
_cell.length_c   1.000
_cell.angle_alpha   90.00
_cell.angle_beta   90.00
_cell.angle_gamma   90.00
#
_symmetry.space_group_name_H-M   'P 1'
#
loop_
_entity.id
_entity.type
_entity.pdbx_description
1 polymer ?
#
loop_
_entity_poly.entity_id
_entity_poly.type
_entity_poly.pdbx_seq_one_letter_code
_entity_poly.pdbx_strand_id
1 'polypeptide(L)'
;MKKLFTVLVASLALTTSINVIAKAPINIISSIYNDDRDVENFNGIAAAGPINVVVTMGSKESCRLEGDAEAIASIITEVKGNVLIIRPKNSITSWSKKYEGKQITAYVSAHELASLTVSGSGNLVVNGKISTGALTTTLSGSGSIKANADVDNYHGVISGSGSLNITGSTDKAKIVISSSGAFEGKGFSSNTLSTTISGSGTVTIKTDRAIKAFISGSGNVNYFGNATVDKTIIGSGRVKKI
;
A
#
# COMPACT_ATOMS: atom_id res chain seq x y z
N MET A 1 60.09 -53.37 -62.51
CA MET A 1 60.13 -52.03 -63.10
C MET A 1 58.81 -51.34 -62.90
N LYS A 2 58.52 -50.76 -61.79
CA LYS A 2 57.50 -49.75 -61.59
C LYS A 2 57.81 -49.11 -60.22
N LYS A 3 58.27 -47.88 -60.25
CA LYS A 3 58.60 -47.09 -59.05
C LYS A 3 57.31 -46.53 -58.42
N LEU A 4 57.10 -46.86 -57.17
CA LEU A 4 56.01 -46.37 -56.39
C LEU A 4 56.43 -45.02 -55.79
N PHE A 5 55.73 -43.95 -56.15
CA PHE A 5 55.94 -42.62 -55.63
C PHE A 5 54.99 -42.46 -54.41
N THR A 6 55.58 -42.40 -53.22
CA THR A 6 54.80 -42.11 -51.99
C THR A 6 54.77 -40.62 -51.78
N VAL A 7 53.59 -40.00 -51.94
CA VAL A 7 53.36 -38.57 -51.61
C VAL A 7 52.95 -38.48 -50.14
N LEU A 8 53.83 -37.87 -49.35
CA LEU A 8 53.57 -37.58 -47.96
C LEU A 8 52.77 -36.22 -47.87
N VAL A 9 51.51 -36.31 -47.59
CA VAL A 9 50.68 -35.11 -47.31
C VAL A 9 50.80 -34.80 -45.84
N ALA A 10 51.56 -33.73 -45.50
CA ALA A 10 51.60 -33.16 -44.16
C ALA A 10 50.39 -32.22 -43.96
N SER A 11 49.38 -32.66 -43.20
CA SER A 11 48.26 -31.82 -42.77
C SER A 11 48.67 -30.96 -41.59
N LEU A 12 48.90 -29.70 -41.89
CA LEU A 12 49.12 -28.66 -40.86
C LEU A 12 47.77 -28.28 -40.19
N ALA A 13 47.50 -28.85 -39.03
CA ALA A 13 46.33 -28.50 -38.21
C ALA A 13 46.58 -27.12 -37.52
N LEU A 14 45.98 -26.09 -38.06
CA LEU A 14 45.97 -24.76 -37.44
C LEU A 14 44.93 -24.76 -36.28
N THR A 15 45.39 -24.97 -35.06
CA THR A 15 44.53 -24.81 -33.85
C THR A 15 44.41 -23.34 -33.53
N THR A 16 43.32 -22.72 -33.97
CA THR A 16 42.92 -21.40 -33.49
C THR A 16 42.31 -21.54 -32.09
N SER A 17 43.08 -21.17 -31.06
CA SER A 17 42.57 -21.05 -29.70
C SER A 17 41.63 -19.83 -29.63
N ILE A 18 40.32 -20.07 -29.61
CA ILE A 18 39.31 -19.06 -29.32
C ILE A 18 39.37 -18.76 -27.82
N ASN A 19 39.99 -17.65 -27.45
CA ASN A 19 39.88 -17.14 -26.09
C ASN A 19 38.44 -16.66 -25.86
N VAL A 20 37.59 -17.53 -25.30
CA VAL A 20 36.29 -17.15 -24.76
C VAL A 20 36.56 -16.39 -23.46
N ILE A 21 36.58 -15.06 -23.54
CA ILE A 21 36.53 -14.23 -22.33
C ILE A 21 35.13 -14.41 -21.76
N ALA A 22 35.00 -15.33 -20.80
CA ALA A 22 33.79 -15.42 -19.98
C ALA A 22 33.67 -14.08 -19.21
N LYS A 23 32.78 -13.18 -19.67
CA LYS A 23 32.37 -12.05 -18.86
C LYS A 23 31.75 -12.64 -17.59
N ALA A 24 32.45 -12.49 -16.47
CA ALA A 24 31.86 -12.78 -15.18
C ALA A 24 30.50 -12.05 -15.08
N PRO A 25 29.44 -12.71 -14.58
CA PRO A 25 28.18 -12.02 -14.36
C PRO A 25 28.46 -10.82 -13.44
N ILE A 26 28.21 -9.62 -13.94
CA ILE A 26 28.22 -8.44 -13.10
C ILE A 26 27.01 -8.63 -12.17
N ASN A 27 27.28 -9.13 -10.96
CA ASN A 27 26.32 -9.01 -9.87
C ASN A 27 26.16 -7.51 -9.62
N ILE A 28 25.15 -6.91 -10.25
CA ILE A 28 24.65 -5.59 -9.85
C ILE A 28 23.99 -5.86 -8.49
N ILE A 29 24.77 -5.77 -7.43
CA ILE A 29 24.24 -5.54 -6.10
C ILE A 29 23.64 -4.15 -6.23
N SER A 30 22.33 -4.06 -6.46
CA SER A 30 21.63 -2.80 -6.35
C SER A 30 21.80 -2.38 -4.89
N SER A 31 22.73 -1.47 -4.65
CA SER A 31 22.93 -0.90 -3.32
C SER A 31 21.62 -0.19 -2.97
N ILE A 32 20.89 -0.76 -2.01
CA ILE A 32 19.71 -0.13 -1.44
C ILE A 32 20.23 1.16 -0.80
N TYR A 33 19.75 2.27 -1.33
CA TYR A 33 20.09 3.60 -0.80
C TYR A 33 19.12 3.95 0.33
N ASN A 34 19.66 4.46 1.43
CA ASN A 34 18.87 4.94 2.57
C ASN A 34 19.05 6.45 2.69
N ASP A 35 17.94 7.14 2.94
CA ASP A 35 17.91 8.60 3.08
C ASP A 35 17.03 8.97 4.29
N ASP A 36 17.68 9.40 5.37
CA ASP A 36 17.00 9.87 6.57
C ASP A 36 16.44 11.27 6.34
N ARG A 37 15.18 11.47 6.70
CA ARG A 37 14.45 12.74 6.58
C ARG A 37 14.17 13.30 7.96
N ASP A 38 14.51 14.56 8.14
CA ASP A 38 14.20 15.30 9.36
C ASP A 38 12.71 15.64 9.39
N VAL A 39 11.95 14.98 10.26
CA VAL A 39 10.49 15.13 10.40
C VAL A 39 10.10 15.00 11.86
N GLU A 40 9.23 15.90 12.31
CA GLU A 40 8.70 15.92 13.67
C GLU A 40 7.34 16.61 13.72
N ASN A 41 6.62 16.43 14.85
CA ASN A 41 5.35 17.10 15.13
C ASN A 41 4.23 16.73 14.14
N PHE A 42 4.05 15.42 13.85
CA PHE A 42 2.95 14.93 13.03
C PHE A 42 2.14 13.85 13.75
N ASN A 43 0.84 13.86 13.50
CA ASN A 43 -0.10 12.81 13.90
C ASN A 43 -0.93 12.30 12.71
N GLY A 44 -0.50 12.62 11.50
CA GLY A 44 -1.06 12.13 10.26
C GLY A 44 0.01 11.76 9.25
N ILE A 45 -0.29 10.80 8.38
CA ILE A 45 0.59 10.40 7.29
C ILE A 45 -0.20 10.41 5.98
N ALA A 46 0.35 11.07 4.94
CA ALA A 46 -0.19 11.10 3.61
C ALA A 46 0.86 10.66 2.59
N ALA A 47 0.66 9.50 1.97
CA ALA A 47 1.51 8.97 0.92
C ALA A 47 0.83 9.07 -0.44
N ALA A 48 1.57 9.48 -1.45
CA ALA A 48 1.05 9.58 -2.81
C ALA A 48 1.95 8.86 -3.83
N GLY A 49 1.32 8.21 -4.82
CA GLY A 49 2.00 7.42 -5.85
C GLY A 49 2.21 5.96 -5.45
N PRO A 50 3.17 5.25 -6.07
CA PRO A 50 3.47 3.85 -5.78
C PRO A 50 4.51 3.70 -4.65
N ILE A 51 4.39 4.51 -3.60
CA ILE A 51 5.31 4.51 -2.44
C ILE A 51 4.71 3.62 -1.36
N ASN A 52 5.48 2.64 -0.89
CA ASN A 52 5.10 1.86 0.27
C ASN A 52 5.51 2.59 1.55
N VAL A 53 4.67 2.52 2.57
CA VAL A 53 4.94 3.12 3.88
C VAL A 53 4.80 2.06 4.96
N VAL A 54 5.84 1.88 5.73
CA VAL A 54 5.85 1.01 6.91
C VAL A 54 5.97 1.92 8.13
N VAL A 55 4.90 1.98 8.90
CA VAL A 55 4.86 2.79 10.12
C VAL A 55 5.06 1.90 11.34
N THR A 56 5.89 2.33 12.26
CA THR A 56 6.05 1.69 13.57
C THR A 56 5.61 2.68 14.64
N MET A 57 4.67 2.27 15.51
CA MET A 57 4.29 3.07 16.65
C MET A 57 5.43 3.08 17.67
N GLY A 58 5.89 4.26 18.07
CA GLY A 58 7.04 4.43 18.96
C GLY A 58 7.05 5.79 19.65
N SER A 59 8.04 6.02 20.51
CA SER A 59 8.16 7.28 21.27
C SER A 59 8.89 8.41 20.53
N LYS A 60 9.58 8.09 19.42
CA LYS A 60 10.36 9.06 18.64
C LYS A 60 9.88 9.07 17.19
N GLU A 61 9.64 10.26 16.68
CA GLU A 61 9.28 10.46 15.28
C GLU A 61 10.51 10.39 14.38
N SER A 62 10.38 9.75 13.24
CA SER A 62 11.42 9.68 12.22
C SER A 62 10.84 9.25 10.87
N CYS A 63 11.56 9.54 9.79
CA CYS A 63 11.24 9.03 8.46
C CYS A 63 12.53 8.70 7.72
N ARG A 64 12.63 7.49 7.17
CA ARG A 64 13.72 7.03 6.32
C ARG A 64 13.15 6.49 5.02
N LEU A 65 13.69 6.93 3.91
CA LEU A 65 13.37 6.39 2.58
C LEU A 65 14.41 5.35 2.20
N GLU A 66 13.95 4.25 1.62
CA GLU A 66 14.77 3.14 1.16
C GLU A 66 14.38 2.73 -0.27
N GLY A 67 15.37 2.55 -1.15
CA GLY A 67 15.15 2.15 -2.54
C GLY A 67 16.19 2.68 -3.51
N ASP A 68 15.78 2.97 -4.74
CA ASP A 68 16.64 3.52 -5.79
C ASP A 68 17.00 4.99 -5.48
N ALA A 69 18.30 5.32 -5.51
CA ALA A 69 18.81 6.62 -5.10
C ALA A 69 18.25 7.80 -5.93
N GLU A 70 18.13 7.63 -7.25
CA GLU A 70 17.60 8.69 -8.12
C GLU A 70 16.10 8.90 -7.90
N ALA A 71 15.36 7.80 -7.70
CA ALA A 71 13.95 7.86 -7.39
C ALA A 71 13.70 8.53 -6.04
N ILE A 72 14.47 8.19 -4.99
CA ILE A 72 14.39 8.81 -3.65
C ILE A 72 14.70 10.30 -3.70
N ALA A 73 15.72 10.72 -4.44
CA ALA A 73 16.08 12.15 -4.59
C ALA A 73 14.94 12.99 -5.20
N SER A 74 13.98 12.34 -5.86
CA SER A 74 12.78 12.97 -6.43
C SER A 74 11.54 12.90 -5.54
N ILE A 75 11.65 12.36 -4.31
CA ILE A 75 10.57 12.34 -3.32
C ILE A 75 10.67 13.54 -2.40
N ILE A 76 9.55 14.21 -2.19
CA ILE A 76 9.36 15.23 -1.15
C ILE A 76 8.84 14.56 0.09
N THR A 77 9.42 14.92 1.22
CA THR A 77 8.99 14.57 2.57
C THR A 77 8.87 15.85 3.36
N GLU A 78 7.67 16.24 3.75
CA GLU A 78 7.40 17.50 4.44
C GLU A 78 6.27 17.32 5.45
N VAL A 79 6.31 18.04 6.58
CA VAL A 79 5.21 18.10 7.53
C VAL A 79 4.41 19.38 7.31
N LYS A 80 3.13 19.25 7.03
CA LYS A 80 2.17 20.37 6.88
C LYS A 80 0.92 20.11 7.67
N GLY A 81 0.56 21.01 8.57
CA GLY A 81 -0.64 20.90 9.38
C GLY A 81 -0.72 19.60 10.17
N ASN A 82 0.38 19.20 10.81
CA ASN A 82 0.53 17.94 11.55
C ASN A 82 0.41 16.67 10.69
N VAL A 83 0.56 16.76 9.36
CA VAL A 83 0.55 15.62 8.45
C VAL A 83 1.90 15.49 7.78
N LEU A 84 2.55 14.35 7.94
CA LEU A 84 3.73 13.95 7.19
C LEU A 84 3.30 13.58 5.77
N ILE A 85 3.73 14.37 4.80
CA ILE A 85 3.43 14.18 3.38
C ILE A 85 4.63 13.56 2.69
N ILE A 86 4.43 12.41 2.05
CA ILE A 86 5.44 11.68 1.29
C ILE A 86 4.94 11.54 -0.15
N ARG A 87 5.56 12.24 -1.09
CA ARG A 87 5.07 12.28 -2.47
C ARG A 87 6.17 12.54 -3.49
N PRO A 88 5.98 12.14 -4.75
CA PRO A 88 6.81 12.60 -5.84
C PRO A 88 6.85 14.12 -5.95
N LYS A 89 8.02 14.68 -6.28
CA LYS A 89 8.21 16.11 -6.54
C LYS A 89 7.41 16.60 -7.75
N ASN A 90 7.31 15.76 -8.77
CA ASN A 90 6.56 16.01 -9.99
C ASN A 90 5.23 15.25 -10.02
N SER A 91 4.50 15.34 -11.12
CA SER A 91 3.28 14.56 -11.34
C SER A 91 3.51 13.07 -11.07
N ILE A 92 2.58 12.44 -10.32
CA ILE A 92 2.61 11.01 -10.00
C ILE A 92 2.74 10.16 -11.28
N THR A 93 1.99 10.49 -12.33
CA THR A 93 2.00 9.76 -13.60
C THR A 93 3.37 9.83 -14.29
N SER A 94 3.96 11.01 -14.38
CA SER A 94 5.29 11.19 -14.98
C SER A 94 6.37 10.49 -14.16
N TRP A 95 6.27 10.57 -12.84
CA TRP A 95 7.19 9.91 -11.91
C TRP A 95 7.11 8.39 -12.04
N SER A 96 5.91 7.81 -11.99
CA SER A 96 5.70 6.36 -12.10
C SER A 96 6.22 5.81 -13.44
N LYS A 97 6.07 6.56 -14.54
CA LYS A 97 6.60 6.17 -15.84
C LYS A 97 8.14 6.22 -15.87
N LYS A 98 8.75 7.27 -15.27
CA LYS A 98 10.21 7.42 -15.24
C LYS A 98 10.89 6.34 -14.38
N TYR A 99 10.28 5.98 -13.26
CA TYR A 99 10.83 5.03 -12.28
C TYR A 99 10.03 3.72 -12.24
N GLU A 100 9.54 3.28 -13.40
CA GLU A 100 8.82 2.01 -13.52
C GLU A 100 9.68 0.84 -13.01
N GLY A 101 9.09 -0.03 -12.18
CA GLY A 101 9.78 -1.14 -11.54
C GLY A 101 10.69 -0.76 -10.38
N LYS A 102 10.89 0.52 -10.07
CA LYS A 102 11.62 0.95 -8.89
C LYS A 102 10.69 0.99 -7.68
N GLN A 103 11.09 0.31 -6.61
CA GLN A 103 10.33 0.32 -5.36
C GLN A 103 10.95 1.32 -4.40
N ILE A 104 10.10 2.13 -3.76
CA ILE A 104 10.48 2.99 -2.64
C ILE A 104 9.63 2.59 -1.45
N THR A 105 10.29 2.43 -0.31
CA THR A 105 9.65 2.22 0.97
C THR A 105 10.05 3.34 1.93
N ALA A 106 9.06 3.99 2.52
CA ALA A 106 9.25 4.93 3.61
C ALA A 106 9.03 4.20 4.94
N TYR A 107 10.05 4.16 5.77
CA TYR A 107 9.96 3.68 7.15
C TYR A 107 9.73 4.87 8.06
N VAL A 108 8.60 4.90 8.71
CA VAL A 108 8.16 6.01 9.57
C VAL A 108 8.00 5.50 11.00
N SER A 109 8.56 6.21 11.97
CA SER A 109 8.20 6.04 13.38
C SER A 109 7.29 7.19 13.79
N ALA A 110 6.17 6.89 14.43
CA ALA A 110 5.17 7.86 14.87
C ALA A 110 4.76 7.62 16.32
N HIS A 111 4.57 8.71 17.07
CA HIS A 111 4.14 8.65 18.46
C HIS A 111 2.61 8.47 18.56
N GLU A 112 1.87 9.23 17.78
CA GLU A 112 0.42 9.22 17.71
C GLU A 112 -0.05 9.29 16.26
N LEU A 113 -1.19 8.68 15.94
CA LEU A 113 -1.78 8.75 14.61
C LEU A 113 -3.28 8.97 14.69
N ALA A 114 -3.74 10.07 14.08
CA ALA A 114 -5.14 10.42 13.91
C ALA A 114 -5.61 10.35 12.45
N SER A 115 -4.67 10.32 11.48
CA SER A 115 -5.03 10.22 10.07
C SER A 115 -4.01 9.45 9.23
N LEU A 116 -4.51 8.61 8.32
CA LEU A 116 -3.72 7.86 7.33
C LEU A 116 -4.34 8.07 5.95
N THR A 117 -3.55 8.54 5.01
CA THR A 117 -4.01 8.79 3.63
C THR A 117 -3.07 8.13 2.63
N VAL A 118 -3.64 7.38 1.69
CA VAL A 118 -2.91 6.82 0.55
C VAL A 118 -3.62 7.26 -0.74
N SER A 119 -2.87 7.89 -1.64
CA SER A 119 -3.34 8.32 -2.95
C SER A 119 -2.49 7.68 -4.05
N GLY A 120 -3.01 6.65 -4.70
CA GLY A 120 -2.31 5.89 -5.74
C GLY A 120 -2.35 4.39 -5.52
N SER A 121 -1.24 3.71 -5.82
CA SER A 121 -1.11 2.24 -5.73
C SER A 121 -0.18 1.75 -4.62
N GLY A 122 0.36 2.65 -3.81
CA GLY A 122 1.21 2.32 -2.67
C GLY A 122 0.44 1.64 -1.53
N ASN A 123 1.18 0.98 -0.63
CA ASN A 123 0.61 0.31 0.53
C ASN A 123 1.13 0.98 1.81
N LEU A 124 0.24 1.18 2.77
CA LEU A 124 0.59 1.69 4.09
C LEU A 124 0.27 0.62 5.15
N VAL A 125 1.26 0.24 5.92
CA VAL A 125 1.12 -0.75 7.00
C VAL A 125 1.55 -0.11 8.31
N VAL A 126 0.71 -0.17 9.34
CA VAL A 126 1.06 0.27 10.69
C VAL A 126 1.35 -0.94 11.56
N ASN A 127 2.57 -1.02 12.04
CA ASN A 127 3.03 -1.99 13.03
C ASN A 127 2.85 -1.39 14.44
N GLY A 128 2.12 -2.11 15.28
CA GLY A 128 1.67 -1.64 16.57
C GLY A 128 0.20 -1.26 16.56
N LYS A 129 -0.27 -0.73 17.69
CA LYS A 129 -1.67 -0.37 17.90
C LYS A 129 -1.84 1.16 17.94
N ILE A 130 -2.76 1.67 17.16
CA ILE A 130 -3.20 3.06 17.22
C ILE A 130 -4.25 3.16 18.32
N SER A 131 -4.02 4.01 19.31
CA SER A 131 -4.97 4.28 20.40
C SER A 131 -5.17 5.79 20.49
N THR A 132 -6.34 6.25 20.04
CA THR A 132 -6.68 7.68 19.99
C THR A 132 -8.20 7.87 20.01
N GLY A 133 -8.68 9.07 20.28
CA GLY A 133 -10.13 9.35 20.26
C GLY A 133 -10.77 9.22 18.87
N ALA A 134 -10.02 9.51 17.81
CA ALA A 134 -10.54 9.41 16.45
C ALA A 134 -9.44 9.06 15.44
N LEU A 135 -9.74 8.14 14.53
CA LEU A 135 -8.86 7.79 13.41
C LEU A 135 -9.61 7.92 12.07
N THR A 136 -9.02 8.66 11.16
CA THR A 136 -9.50 8.77 9.78
C THR A 136 -8.54 8.05 8.84
N THR A 137 -9.05 7.15 8.00
CA THR A 137 -8.27 6.51 6.93
C THR A 137 -8.88 6.84 5.58
N THR A 138 -8.07 7.35 4.67
CA THR A 138 -8.51 7.73 3.32
C THR A 138 -7.67 7.02 2.28
N LEU A 139 -8.31 6.27 1.40
CA LEU A 139 -7.67 5.57 0.30
C LEU A 139 -8.27 6.02 -1.03
N SER A 140 -7.44 6.63 -1.86
CA SER A 140 -7.81 7.04 -3.22
C SER A 140 -6.92 6.30 -4.22
N GLY A 141 -7.49 5.35 -4.96
CA GLY A 141 -6.76 4.53 -5.93
C GLY A 141 -6.88 3.03 -5.68
N SER A 142 -5.81 2.29 -5.96
CA SER A 142 -5.78 0.82 -5.90
C SER A 142 -4.85 0.24 -4.83
N GLY A 143 -4.26 1.09 -4.00
CA GLY A 143 -3.38 0.70 -2.91
C GLY A 143 -4.11 0.07 -1.73
N SER A 144 -3.43 -0.02 -0.59
CA SER A 144 -4.02 -0.53 0.65
C SER A 144 -3.54 0.20 1.90
N ILE A 145 -4.40 0.20 2.94
CA ILE A 145 -4.01 0.60 4.29
C ILE A 145 -4.31 -0.56 5.23
N LYS A 146 -3.30 -0.97 6.02
CA LYS A 146 -3.45 -1.99 7.06
C LYS A 146 -3.06 -1.41 8.42
N ALA A 147 -3.98 -1.48 9.40
CA ALA A 147 -3.73 -0.97 10.74
C ALA A 147 -4.50 -1.77 11.80
N ASN A 148 -3.99 -1.69 13.05
CA ASN A 148 -4.70 -2.13 14.25
C ASN A 148 -5.05 -0.88 15.07
N ALA A 149 -6.34 -0.66 15.36
CA ALA A 149 -6.84 0.57 15.98
C ALA A 149 -7.85 0.29 17.08
N ASP A 150 -7.62 0.88 18.26
CA ASP A 150 -8.61 1.00 19.33
C ASP A 150 -8.94 2.48 19.50
N VAL A 151 -10.12 2.88 19.01
CA VAL A 151 -10.50 4.30 18.90
C VAL A 151 -11.97 4.51 19.25
N ASP A 152 -12.34 5.68 19.71
CA ASP A 152 -13.76 5.96 19.96
C ASP A 152 -14.53 6.12 18.64
N ASN A 153 -13.92 6.82 17.67
CA ASN A 153 -14.53 7.09 16.38
C ASN A 153 -13.59 6.68 15.23
N TYR A 154 -14.08 5.84 14.34
CA TYR A 154 -13.37 5.45 13.12
C TYR A 154 -14.08 5.98 11.89
N HIS A 155 -13.34 6.63 10.98
CA HIS A 155 -13.83 7.08 9.68
C HIS A 155 -12.97 6.51 8.55
N GLY A 156 -13.52 5.60 7.75
CA GLY A 156 -12.88 5.03 6.56
C GLY A 156 -13.50 5.56 5.28
N VAL A 157 -12.66 6.03 4.36
CA VAL A 157 -13.08 6.51 3.04
C VAL A 157 -12.29 5.77 1.97
N ILE A 158 -12.98 5.15 1.02
CA ILE A 158 -12.37 4.50 -0.14
C ILE A 158 -12.95 5.09 -1.42
N SER A 159 -12.08 5.65 -2.25
CA SER A 159 -12.40 6.13 -3.58
C SER A 159 -11.50 5.41 -4.59
N GLY A 160 -11.98 4.34 -5.18
CA GLY A 160 -11.22 3.49 -6.08
C GLY A 160 -11.46 2.01 -5.82
N SER A 161 -10.47 1.17 -6.15
CA SER A 161 -10.56 -0.30 -6.06
C SER A 161 -9.66 -0.90 -4.97
N GLY A 162 -9.04 -0.06 -4.17
CA GLY A 162 -8.13 -0.49 -3.10
C GLY A 162 -8.86 -1.04 -1.87
N SER A 163 -8.10 -1.40 -0.83
CA SER A 163 -8.64 -2.01 0.38
C SER A 163 -8.15 -1.36 1.68
N LEU A 164 -9.06 -1.21 2.65
CA LEU A 164 -8.76 -0.89 4.04
C LEU A 164 -8.86 -2.18 4.87
N ASN A 165 -7.75 -2.62 5.46
CA ASN A 165 -7.67 -3.79 6.33
C ASN A 165 -7.47 -3.32 7.77
N ILE A 166 -8.56 -3.22 8.53
CA ILE A 166 -8.53 -2.68 9.90
C ILE A 166 -8.91 -3.77 10.89
N THR A 167 -8.16 -3.82 11.99
CA THR A 167 -8.41 -4.70 13.15
C THR A 167 -8.50 -3.88 14.43
N GLY A 168 -9.07 -4.45 15.49
CA GLY A 168 -9.24 -3.79 16.79
C GLY A 168 -10.68 -3.42 17.10
N SER A 169 -10.93 -2.24 17.64
CA SER A 169 -12.28 -1.84 18.08
C SER A 169 -12.56 -0.34 17.95
N THR A 170 -13.87 -0.01 17.88
CA THR A 170 -14.37 1.37 17.92
C THR A 170 -15.78 1.42 18.51
N ASP A 171 -16.16 2.54 19.10
CA ASP A 171 -17.58 2.75 19.42
C ASP A 171 -18.39 3.05 18.17
N LYS A 172 -17.91 3.95 17.32
CA LYS A 172 -18.61 4.39 16.11
C LYS A 172 -17.75 4.23 14.87
N ALA A 173 -18.19 3.39 13.92
CA ALA A 173 -17.60 3.27 12.61
C ALA A 173 -18.43 4.02 11.56
N LYS A 174 -17.78 4.89 10.78
CA LYS A 174 -18.35 5.47 9.56
C LYS A 174 -17.50 5.05 8.36
N ILE A 175 -18.11 4.37 7.38
CA ILE A 175 -17.39 3.86 6.22
C ILE A 175 -18.07 4.36 4.94
N VAL A 176 -17.30 4.98 4.05
CA VAL A 176 -17.78 5.48 2.76
C VAL A 176 -16.97 4.84 1.65
N ILE A 177 -17.64 4.19 0.70
CA ILE A 177 -17.02 3.58 -0.47
C ILE A 177 -17.66 4.15 -1.72
N SER A 178 -16.84 4.80 -2.56
CA SER A 178 -17.24 5.31 -3.86
C SER A 178 -16.47 4.54 -4.94
N SER A 179 -17.01 3.47 -5.47
CA SER A 179 -16.48 2.58 -6.51
C SER A 179 -16.50 1.10 -6.08
N SER A 180 -15.42 0.33 -6.31
CA SER A 180 -15.36 -1.13 -6.10
C SER A 180 -14.44 -1.57 -4.97
N GLY A 181 -13.98 -0.63 -4.17
CA GLY A 181 -13.05 -0.89 -3.07
C GLY A 181 -13.65 -1.74 -1.94
N ALA A 182 -12.80 -2.22 -1.04
CA ALA A 182 -13.17 -3.09 0.06
C ALA A 182 -12.74 -2.56 1.43
N PHE A 183 -13.64 -2.63 2.40
CA PHE A 183 -13.32 -2.51 3.82
C PHE A 183 -13.32 -3.91 4.45
N GLU A 184 -12.13 -4.38 4.83
CA GLU A 184 -11.89 -5.69 5.40
C GLU A 184 -11.68 -5.59 6.91
N GLY A 185 -12.78 -5.56 7.64
CA GLY A 185 -12.82 -5.42 9.10
C GLY A 185 -13.30 -6.68 9.82
N LYS A 186 -12.95 -7.89 9.36
CA LYS A 186 -13.32 -9.14 10.07
C LYS A 186 -12.82 -9.16 11.52
N GLY A 187 -11.66 -8.57 11.78
CA GLY A 187 -11.07 -8.41 13.11
C GLY A 187 -11.32 -7.04 13.75
N PHE A 188 -12.26 -6.25 13.20
CA PHE A 188 -12.61 -4.93 13.70
C PHE A 188 -14.05 -4.92 14.22
N SER A 189 -14.24 -4.62 15.49
CA SER A 189 -15.56 -4.56 16.12
C SER A 189 -16.01 -3.13 16.33
N SER A 190 -17.29 -2.87 16.08
CA SER A 190 -17.94 -1.58 16.36
C SER A 190 -19.24 -1.76 17.14
N ASN A 191 -19.61 -0.80 17.96
CA ASN A 191 -20.95 -0.77 18.52
C ASN A 191 -21.96 -0.32 17.45
N THR A 192 -21.61 0.72 16.69
CA THR A 192 -22.50 1.25 15.64
C THR A 192 -21.74 1.42 14.33
N LEU A 193 -22.39 1.10 13.22
CA LEU A 193 -21.90 1.28 11.86
C LEU A 193 -22.83 2.21 11.09
N SER A 194 -22.26 3.27 10.48
CA SER A 194 -22.91 4.04 9.42
C SER A 194 -22.11 3.81 8.13
N THR A 195 -22.74 3.27 7.11
CA THR A 195 -22.02 3.03 5.86
C THR A 195 -22.78 3.52 4.64
N THR A 196 -22.02 4.11 3.70
CA THR A 196 -22.52 4.54 2.40
C THR A 196 -21.67 3.90 1.31
N ILE A 197 -22.31 3.16 0.40
CA ILE A 197 -21.64 2.54 -0.74
C ILE A 197 -22.28 3.07 -2.02
N SER A 198 -21.48 3.71 -2.87
CA SER A 198 -21.86 4.12 -4.22
C SER A 198 -21.03 3.31 -5.21
N GLY A 199 -21.62 2.28 -5.82
CA GLY A 199 -20.94 1.35 -6.74
C GLY A 199 -21.04 -0.11 -6.31
N SER A 200 -19.94 -0.86 -6.44
CA SER A 200 -19.89 -2.31 -6.20
C SER A 200 -19.01 -2.71 -5.00
N GLY A 201 -18.63 -1.76 -4.17
CA GLY A 201 -17.75 -1.98 -3.03
C GLY A 201 -18.33 -2.92 -1.97
N THR A 202 -17.45 -3.39 -1.09
CA THR A 202 -17.82 -4.32 -0.01
C THR A 202 -17.33 -3.80 1.35
N VAL A 203 -18.20 -3.89 2.35
CA VAL A 203 -17.85 -3.67 3.76
C VAL A 203 -18.05 -4.97 4.51
N THR A 204 -17.00 -5.43 5.20
CA THR A 204 -17.06 -6.59 6.10
C THR A 204 -16.63 -6.14 7.50
N ILE A 205 -17.49 -6.28 8.52
CA ILE A 205 -17.22 -5.76 9.87
C ILE A 205 -18.05 -6.52 10.93
N LYS A 206 -17.54 -6.53 12.18
CA LYS A 206 -18.36 -6.93 13.33
C LYS A 206 -19.09 -5.71 13.91
N THR A 207 -20.41 -5.79 14.09
CA THR A 207 -21.22 -4.72 14.70
C THR A 207 -22.28 -5.31 15.62
N ASP A 208 -22.38 -4.78 16.84
CA ASP A 208 -23.20 -5.40 17.89
C ASP A 208 -24.52 -4.65 18.22
N ARG A 209 -24.63 -3.31 17.96
CA ARG A 209 -25.84 -2.54 18.31
C ARG A 209 -26.69 -2.13 17.12
N ALA A 210 -26.13 -1.36 16.19
CA ALA A 210 -26.92 -0.82 15.08
C ALA A 210 -26.07 -0.63 13.81
N ILE A 211 -26.68 -0.91 12.67
CA ILE A 211 -26.14 -0.65 11.35
C ILE A 211 -27.11 0.24 10.60
N LYS A 212 -26.62 1.39 10.11
CA LYS A 212 -27.30 2.22 9.13
C LYS A 212 -26.55 2.12 7.81
N ALA A 213 -27.18 1.52 6.79
CA ALA A 213 -26.56 1.28 5.50
C ALA A 213 -27.32 1.97 4.37
N PHE A 214 -26.64 2.78 3.57
CA PHE A 214 -27.13 3.32 2.31
C PHE A 214 -26.29 2.73 1.17
N ILE A 215 -26.94 2.02 0.23
CA ILE A 215 -26.26 1.39 -0.92
C ILE A 215 -26.93 1.88 -2.21
N SER A 216 -26.12 2.51 -3.07
CA SER A 216 -26.49 2.87 -4.43
C SER A 216 -25.63 2.08 -5.42
N GLY A 217 -26.19 1.03 -6.03
CA GLY A 217 -25.48 0.12 -6.92
C GLY A 217 -25.58 -1.34 -6.50
N SER A 218 -24.47 -2.08 -6.65
CA SER A 218 -24.39 -3.53 -6.38
C SER A 218 -23.51 -3.88 -5.17
N GLY A 219 -23.21 -2.91 -4.33
CA GLY A 219 -22.33 -3.06 -3.18
C GLY A 219 -22.90 -3.98 -2.09
N ASN A 220 -22.04 -4.50 -1.22
CA ASN A 220 -22.41 -5.44 -0.18
C ASN A 220 -21.92 -5.00 1.21
N VAL A 221 -22.76 -5.20 2.22
CA VAL A 221 -22.37 -5.09 3.62
C VAL A 221 -22.54 -6.47 4.26
N ASN A 222 -21.42 -7.08 4.65
CA ASN A 222 -21.38 -8.34 5.36
C ASN A 222 -21.04 -8.04 6.83
N TYR A 223 -21.87 -8.49 7.76
CA TYR A 223 -21.63 -8.21 9.16
C TYR A 223 -21.74 -9.43 10.06
N PHE A 224 -20.96 -9.43 11.14
CA PHE A 224 -21.07 -10.33 12.28
C PHE A 224 -21.71 -9.56 13.45
N GLY A 225 -22.23 -10.29 14.44
CA GLY A 225 -22.79 -9.68 15.64
C GLY A 225 -24.31 -9.61 15.61
N ASN A 226 -24.90 -8.85 16.53
CA ASN A 226 -26.35 -8.83 16.78
C ASN A 226 -27.01 -7.49 16.48
N ALA A 227 -26.38 -6.68 15.63
CA ALA A 227 -26.87 -5.34 15.31
C ALA A 227 -28.29 -5.37 14.69
N THR A 228 -29.10 -4.39 15.07
CA THR A 228 -30.30 -4.02 14.32
C THR A 228 -29.90 -3.31 13.04
N VAL A 229 -30.57 -3.61 11.92
CA VAL A 229 -30.19 -3.10 10.60
C VAL A 229 -31.27 -2.19 10.05
N ASP A 230 -30.91 -0.92 9.84
CA ASP A 230 -31.66 0.04 9.02
C ASP A 230 -30.92 0.21 7.68
N LYS A 231 -31.63 -0.09 6.57
CA LYS A 231 -30.99 -0.07 5.24
C LYS A 231 -31.86 0.56 4.19
N THR A 232 -31.23 1.35 3.33
CA THR A 232 -31.80 1.87 2.09
C THR A 232 -30.93 1.38 0.93
N ILE A 233 -31.53 0.63 -0.01
CA ILE A 233 -30.80 0.05 -1.15
C ILE A 233 -31.47 0.49 -2.44
N ILE A 234 -30.68 1.11 -3.31
CA ILE A 234 -31.05 1.50 -4.67
C ILE A 234 -30.16 0.70 -5.61
N GLY A 235 -30.68 -0.40 -6.17
CA GLY A 235 -29.94 -1.33 -7.02
C GLY A 235 -29.96 -2.76 -6.53
N SER A 236 -28.90 -3.52 -6.82
CA SER A 236 -28.79 -4.96 -6.54
C SER A 236 -27.94 -5.29 -5.30
N GLY A 237 -27.57 -4.28 -4.53
CA GLY A 237 -26.76 -4.44 -3.33
C GLY A 237 -27.44 -5.23 -2.21
N ARG A 238 -26.66 -5.62 -1.18
CA ARG A 238 -27.17 -6.46 -0.08
C ARG A 238 -26.54 -6.08 1.25
N VAL A 239 -27.33 -6.24 2.32
CA VAL A 239 -26.83 -6.27 3.71
C VAL A 239 -27.10 -7.66 4.25
N LYS A 240 -26.06 -8.40 4.64
CA LYS A 240 -26.15 -9.81 5.03
C LYS A 240 -25.38 -10.06 6.34
N LYS A 241 -25.99 -10.75 7.28
CA LYS A 241 -25.31 -11.35 8.43
C LYS A 241 -24.61 -12.64 7.98
N ILE A 242 -23.34 -12.81 8.37
CA ILE A 242 -22.48 -13.95 8.02
C ILE A 242 -21.89 -14.61 9.27
#